data_3395af081bbae9de3cd17eb8325802f3
#
_entry.id   3395af081bbae9de3cd17eb8325802f3
#
_cell.length_a   1.000
_cell.length_b   1.000
_cell.length_c   1.000
_cell.angle_alpha   90.00
_cell.angle_beta   90.00
_cell.angle_gamma   90.00
#
_symmetry.space_group_name_H-M   'P 1'
#
loop_
_entity.id
_entity.type
_entity.pdbx_description
1 polymer ?
#
loop_
_entity_poly.entity_id
_entity_poly.type
_entity_poly.pdbx_seq_one_letter_code
_entity_poly.pdbx_strand_id
1 'polypeptide(L)'
;MVVKRVVELKRHRIEHAYFVGDEYVQMEYAHQYPDDELPTLWFINKVVRQYKLQTRKPKPRRVTGGSEYLLYPARAIRQLGFIQQSADFIGKKYISGRPEPINIFSTSYYLPFKLYQIVRVQAEKAIYAIEQLRRQWIDYPVPHVLRIDNGLQFRGTAHGKRALGSFVVFLLNENVVPLFGSPSKPWNNPHIEGHNRVFSEKVWRKNRFTSLEHIDKELQRFNEESLELFRYKYVQHLTKKRYHHLDIGDVHTTDTLKTRKHKNIYFVRFVESPEGKDSAQIHIMNDTVLLPEQYNHQFVFVDWNLYHQNLSVYSEHNNIRTLIHRIPFKIND
;
A
#
# COMPACT_ATOMS: atom_id res chain seq x y z
N MET A 1 1.01 -2.95 -39.69
CA MET A 1 -0.29 -2.54 -39.13
C MET A 1 -0.22 -2.44 -37.58
N VAL A 2 0.15 -3.51 -36.87
CA VAL A 2 0.21 -3.57 -35.39
C VAL A 2 1.05 -2.44 -34.78
N VAL A 3 2.27 -2.16 -35.29
CA VAL A 3 3.12 -1.09 -34.78
C VAL A 3 2.42 0.27 -34.79
N LYS A 4 1.74 0.62 -35.92
CA LYS A 4 1.02 1.88 -36.05
C LYS A 4 -0.09 2.00 -34.99
N ARG A 5 -0.90 0.97 -34.82
CA ARG A 5 -1.97 0.90 -33.81
C ARG A 5 -1.43 1.07 -32.38
N VAL A 6 -0.36 0.37 -32.02
CA VAL A 6 0.29 0.53 -30.69
C VAL A 6 0.77 1.97 -30.46
N VAL A 7 1.36 2.61 -31.47
CA VAL A 7 1.80 4.01 -31.38
C VAL A 7 0.64 4.97 -31.19
N GLU A 8 -0.45 4.80 -31.94
CA GLU A 8 -1.66 5.61 -31.85
C GLU A 8 -2.32 5.48 -30.47
N LEU A 9 -2.54 4.25 -30.01
CA LEU A 9 -3.09 3.99 -28.67
C LEU A 9 -2.21 4.60 -27.57
N LYS A 10 -0.90 4.44 -27.68
CA LYS A 10 0.03 5.01 -26.68
C LYS A 10 -0.02 6.54 -26.67
N ARG A 11 -0.07 7.20 -27.82
CA ARG A 11 -0.22 8.65 -27.90
C ARG A 11 -1.54 9.12 -27.30
N HIS A 12 -2.65 8.48 -27.69
CA HIS A 12 -3.97 8.77 -27.16
C HIS A 12 -3.98 8.69 -25.62
N ARG A 13 -3.41 7.62 -25.04
CA ARG A 13 -3.34 7.49 -23.58
C ARG A 13 -2.45 8.52 -22.91
N ILE A 14 -1.34 8.95 -23.55
CA ILE A 14 -0.48 10.00 -23.01
C ILE A 14 -1.24 11.34 -22.89
N GLU A 15 -2.12 11.62 -23.84
CA GLU A 15 -2.90 12.86 -23.89
C GLU A 15 -4.11 12.84 -22.97
N HIS A 16 -4.83 11.72 -22.90
CA HIS A 16 -6.19 11.66 -22.34
C HIS A 16 -6.35 10.80 -21.09
N ALA A 17 -5.40 9.92 -20.78
CA ALA A 17 -5.54 8.96 -19.67
C ALA A 17 -4.62 9.26 -18.48
N TYR A 18 -5.01 8.78 -17.30
CA TYR A 18 -4.18 8.84 -16.11
C TYR A 18 -3.12 7.74 -16.11
N PHE A 19 -3.52 6.54 -16.50
CA PHE A 19 -2.61 5.39 -16.56
C PHE A 19 -2.15 5.13 -17.99
N VAL A 20 -0.87 5.31 -18.22
CA VAL A 20 -0.23 5.22 -19.54
C VAL A 20 0.71 4.03 -19.70
N GLY A 21 0.64 3.06 -18.77
CA GLY A 21 1.47 1.87 -18.78
C GLY A 21 1.19 0.95 -19.98
N ASP A 22 2.17 0.10 -20.32
CA ASP A 22 2.05 -0.79 -21.48
C ASP A 22 0.93 -1.84 -21.30
N GLU A 23 0.58 -2.19 -20.05
CA GLU A 23 -0.56 -3.05 -19.74
C GLU A 23 -1.91 -2.43 -20.14
N TYR A 24 -2.06 -1.11 -19.98
CA TYR A 24 -3.26 -0.37 -20.39
C TYR A 24 -3.34 -0.24 -21.92
N VAL A 25 -2.19 -0.08 -22.60
CA VAL A 25 -2.13 -0.10 -24.06
C VAL A 25 -2.53 -1.46 -24.60
N GLN A 26 -2.08 -2.55 -23.98
CA GLN A 26 -2.45 -3.91 -24.35
C GLN A 26 -3.96 -4.17 -24.18
N MET A 27 -4.52 -3.73 -23.06
CA MET A 27 -5.96 -3.83 -22.79
C MET A 27 -6.78 -3.09 -23.85
N GLU A 28 -6.41 -1.85 -24.15
CA GLU A 28 -7.11 -1.03 -25.14
C GLU A 28 -6.96 -1.60 -26.54
N TYR A 29 -5.79 -2.17 -26.88
CA TYR A 29 -5.59 -2.91 -28.13
C TYR A 29 -6.53 -4.09 -28.26
N ALA A 30 -6.67 -4.91 -27.22
CA ALA A 30 -7.58 -6.06 -27.21
C ALA A 30 -9.05 -5.64 -27.39
N HIS A 31 -9.46 -4.49 -26.85
CA HIS A 31 -10.82 -3.98 -26.99
C HIS A 31 -11.09 -3.39 -28.39
N GLN A 32 -10.12 -2.67 -28.96
CA GLN A 32 -10.33 -2.01 -30.25
C GLN A 32 -10.06 -2.92 -31.47
N TYR A 33 -9.26 -3.96 -31.27
CA TYR A 33 -8.86 -4.89 -32.35
C TYR A 33 -9.01 -6.35 -31.88
N PRO A 34 -10.24 -6.80 -31.59
CA PRO A 34 -10.50 -8.13 -31.02
C PRO A 34 -10.09 -9.30 -31.92
N ASP A 35 -10.08 -9.07 -33.24
CA ASP A 35 -9.72 -10.09 -34.23
C ASP A 35 -8.22 -10.17 -34.51
N ASP A 36 -7.43 -9.25 -34.00
CA ASP A 36 -5.97 -9.24 -34.15
C ASP A 36 -5.30 -10.15 -33.13
N GLU A 37 -4.12 -10.68 -33.49
CA GLU A 37 -3.23 -11.28 -32.48
C GLU A 37 -2.80 -10.23 -31.45
N LEU A 38 -3.02 -10.53 -30.17
CA LEU A 38 -2.71 -9.61 -29.08
C LEU A 38 -1.19 -9.41 -28.94
N PRO A 39 -0.66 -8.18 -29.12
CA PRO A 39 0.76 -7.92 -28.98
C PRO A 39 1.22 -8.16 -27.54
N THR A 40 2.38 -8.82 -27.38
CA THR A 40 2.98 -9.05 -26.06
C THR A 40 3.42 -7.74 -25.43
N LEU A 41 3.47 -7.69 -24.08
CA LEU A 41 3.97 -6.53 -23.35
C LEU A 41 5.42 -6.18 -23.74
N TRP A 42 6.23 -7.19 -24.03
CA TRP A 42 7.59 -6.98 -24.53
C TRP A 42 7.60 -6.25 -25.86
N PHE A 43 6.73 -6.68 -26.82
CA PHE A 43 6.62 -6.04 -28.12
C PHE A 43 6.14 -4.58 -27.98
N ILE A 44 5.09 -4.33 -27.19
CA ILE A 44 4.57 -2.98 -26.91
C ILE A 44 5.70 -2.11 -26.34
N ASN A 45 6.44 -2.59 -25.35
CA ASN A 45 7.55 -1.85 -24.74
C ASN A 45 8.66 -1.53 -25.75
N LYS A 46 8.99 -2.48 -26.66
CA LYS A 46 9.94 -2.26 -27.73
C LYS A 46 9.49 -1.13 -28.66
N VAL A 47 8.23 -1.15 -29.11
CA VAL A 47 7.63 -0.10 -29.96
C VAL A 47 7.64 1.25 -29.24
N VAL A 48 7.19 1.30 -27.98
CA VAL A 48 7.17 2.53 -27.16
C VAL A 48 8.56 3.14 -27.04
N ARG A 49 9.61 2.33 -26.87
CA ARG A 49 11.00 2.80 -26.84
C ARG A 49 11.46 3.33 -28.19
N GLN A 50 11.20 2.58 -29.25
CA GLN A 50 11.61 2.93 -30.62
C GLN A 50 11.01 4.29 -31.05
N TYR A 51 9.74 4.54 -30.71
CA TYR A 51 9.05 5.79 -31.05
C TYR A 51 9.18 6.87 -29.97
N LYS A 52 10.05 6.69 -28.97
CA LYS A 52 10.34 7.67 -27.89
C LYS A 52 9.08 8.10 -27.11
N LEU A 53 8.09 7.22 -26.98
CA LEU A 53 6.82 7.46 -26.27
C LEU A 53 6.88 7.10 -24.78
N GLN A 54 8.07 6.99 -24.23
CA GLN A 54 8.28 6.76 -22.81
C GLN A 54 7.91 8.01 -22.01
N THR A 55 6.99 7.90 -21.08
CA THR A 55 6.53 9.00 -20.23
C THR A 55 7.49 9.33 -19.08
N ARG A 56 8.47 8.46 -18.85
CA ARG A 56 9.51 8.65 -17.83
C ARG A 56 10.88 8.48 -18.46
N LYS A 57 11.74 9.48 -18.31
CA LYS A 57 13.16 9.28 -18.57
C LYS A 57 13.71 8.29 -17.54
N PRO A 58 14.48 7.28 -17.97
CA PRO A 58 15.16 6.41 -17.00
C PRO A 58 16.02 7.33 -16.11
N LYS A 59 15.75 7.31 -14.82
CA LYS A 59 16.64 7.98 -13.86
C LYS A 59 17.98 7.25 -13.94
N PRO A 60 19.12 7.97 -14.03
CA PRO A 60 20.40 7.33 -13.86
C PRO A 60 20.37 6.56 -12.54
N ARG A 61 20.81 5.29 -12.57
CA ARG A 61 21.01 4.52 -11.33
C ARG A 61 21.96 5.34 -10.48
N ARG A 62 21.44 5.97 -9.44
CA ARG A 62 22.28 6.44 -8.35
C ARG A 62 22.86 5.18 -7.72
N VAL A 63 24.10 4.92 -7.97
CA VAL A 63 24.89 3.99 -7.15
C VAL A 63 25.05 4.70 -5.80
N THR A 64 24.07 4.58 -4.96
CA THR A 64 24.21 4.98 -3.56
C THR A 64 24.99 3.85 -2.90
N GLY A 65 26.27 4.07 -2.70
CA GLY A 65 27.08 3.18 -1.86
C GLY A 65 26.34 2.98 -0.54
N GLY A 66 26.06 1.74 -0.17
CA GLY A 66 25.32 1.38 1.04
C GLY A 66 23.95 0.74 0.84
N SER A 67 23.28 0.88 -0.32
CA SER A 67 21.99 0.20 -0.54
C SER A 67 22.14 -1.33 -0.66
N GLU A 68 23.30 -1.81 -0.97
CA GLU A 68 23.62 -3.25 -1.07
C GLU A 68 23.60 -3.97 0.28
N TYR A 69 23.73 -3.22 1.37
CA TYR A 69 23.75 -3.77 2.74
C TYR A 69 22.38 -3.68 3.44
N LEU A 70 21.41 -3.01 2.85
CA LEU A 70 20.09 -2.86 3.45
C LEU A 70 19.17 -4.01 3.00
N LEU A 71 19.27 -5.12 3.69
CA LEU A 71 18.41 -6.28 3.46
C LEU A 71 16.99 -5.98 3.93
N TYR A 72 16.08 -5.85 2.97
CA TYR A 72 14.66 -5.66 3.25
C TYR A 72 13.95 -7.02 3.32
N PRO A 73 13.13 -7.32 4.35
CA PRO A 73 12.53 -8.64 4.55
C PRO A 73 11.37 -8.91 3.58
N ALA A 74 11.65 -8.86 2.29
CA ALA A 74 10.64 -8.97 1.23
C ALA A 74 9.99 -10.35 1.18
N ARG A 75 10.74 -11.42 1.45
CA ARG A 75 10.21 -12.78 1.46
C ARG A 75 9.28 -13.02 2.64
N ALA A 76 9.69 -12.60 3.85
CA ALA A 76 8.84 -12.69 5.03
C ALA A 76 7.49 -12.02 4.80
N ILE A 77 7.49 -10.81 4.21
CA ILE A 77 6.27 -10.07 3.89
C ILE A 77 5.40 -10.84 2.88
N ARG A 78 5.98 -11.39 1.81
CA ARG A 78 5.23 -12.16 0.80
C ARG A 78 4.58 -13.41 1.38
N GLN A 79 5.18 -14.02 2.40
CA GLN A 79 4.68 -15.23 3.05
C GLN A 79 3.52 -14.96 4.01
N LEU A 80 3.23 -13.71 4.39
CA LEU A 80 2.13 -13.38 5.29
C LEU A 80 0.74 -13.67 4.72
N GLY A 81 0.59 -13.68 3.41
CA GLY A 81 -0.68 -14.00 2.79
C GLY A 81 -0.71 -13.71 1.29
N PHE A 82 -1.61 -14.40 0.60
CA PHE A 82 -1.71 -14.34 -0.87
C PHE A 82 -2.30 -13.02 -1.37
N ILE A 83 -3.31 -12.46 -0.68
CA ILE A 83 -3.92 -11.17 -1.03
C ILE A 83 -3.35 -10.11 -0.12
N GLN A 84 -2.66 -9.15 -0.70
CA GLN A 84 -2.03 -8.06 0.04
C GLN A 84 -2.47 -6.70 -0.51
N GLN A 85 -2.79 -5.82 0.41
CA GLN A 85 -3.25 -4.45 0.14
C GLN A 85 -2.42 -3.47 0.97
N SER A 86 -2.26 -2.25 0.48
CA SER A 86 -1.73 -1.10 1.23
C SER A 86 -2.79 -0.03 1.36
N ALA A 87 -2.73 0.72 2.44
CA ALA A 87 -3.57 1.90 2.67
C ALA A 87 -2.73 3.08 3.18
N ASP A 88 -3.14 4.30 2.79
CA ASP A 88 -2.42 5.52 3.13
C ASP A 88 -3.33 6.75 3.00
N PHE A 89 -3.02 7.83 3.72
CA PHE A 89 -3.59 9.15 3.50
C PHE A 89 -2.64 9.99 2.65
N ILE A 90 -3.16 10.51 1.52
CA ILE A 90 -2.37 11.35 0.60
C ILE A 90 -2.27 12.77 1.16
N GLY A 91 -1.62 13.01 2.23
CA GLY A 91 -1.36 14.33 2.81
C GLY A 91 -2.35 15.45 2.44
N LYS A 92 -2.50 16.45 3.25
CA LYS A 92 -3.47 17.54 3.07
C LYS A 92 -3.32 18.24 1.72
N LYS A 93 -4.41 18.40 1.00
CA LYS A 93 -4.51 19.17 -0.25
C LYS A 93 -5.38 20.41 -0.02
N TYR A 94 -5.11 21.47 -0.75
CA TYR A 94 -5.86 22.72 -0.64
C TYR A 94 -6.29 23.18 -2.02
N ILE A 95 -7.47 23.81 -2.10
CA ILE A 95 -7.98 24.47 -3.30
C ILE A 95 -8.21 25.95 -3.03
N SER A 96 -8.13 26.76 -4.07
CA SER A 96 -8.35 28.20 -3.95
C SER A 96 -9.76 28.50 -3.44
N GLY A 97 -9.86 29.45 -2.52
CA GLY A 97 -11.13 29.88 -1.95
C GLY A 97 -11.69 28.97 -0.83
N ARG A 98 -10.95 27.92 -0.42
CA ARG A 98 -11.34 27.05 0.67
C ARG A 98 -10.19 26.88 1.67
N PRO A 99 -10.36 27.32 2.94
CA PRO A 99 -9.36 27.19 3.98
C PRO A 99 -9.19 25.76 4.51
N GLU A 100 -10.24 24.95 4.47
CA GLU A 100 -10.19 23.58 4.99
C GLU A 100 -9.44 22.65 4.04
N PRO A 101 -8.60 21.76 4.58
CA PRO A 101 -7.87 20.79 3.77
C PRO A 101 -8.81 19.75 3.16
N ILE A 102 -8.44 19.31 1.97
CA ILE A 102 -9.04 18.14 1.33
C ILE A 102 -8.21 16.93 1.77
N ASN A 103 -8.84 16.00 2.46
CA ASN A 103 -8.23 14.76 2.91
C ASN A 103 -8.57 13.65 1.92
N ILE A 104 -7.57 12.90 1.51
CA ILE A 104 -7.71 11.84 0.51
C ILE A 104 -7.15 10.55 1.10
N PHE A 105 -7.97 9.51 1.11
CA PHE A 105 -7.57 8.17 1.49
C PHE A 105 -7.33 7.33 0.24
N SER A 106 -6.24 6.59 0.20
CA SER A 106 -5.84 5.74 -0.92
C SER A 106 -5.62 4.31 -0.48
N THR A 107 -5.99 3.38 -1.34
CA THR A 107 -5.73 1.95 -1.17
C THR A 107 -5.15 1.37 -2.45
N SER A 108 -4.31 0.35 -2.30
CA SER A 108 -3.70 -0.35 -3.43
C SER A 108 -3.57 -1.83 -3.13
N TYR A 109 -4.32 -2.68 -3.83
CA TYR A 109 -3.97 -4.10 -3.92
C TYR A 109 -2.71 -4.23 -4.78
N TYR A 110 -1.77 -5.06 -4.35
CA TYR A 110 -0.52 -5.26 -5.07
C TYR A 110 -0.16 -6.75 -5.27
N LEU A 111 -0.82 -7.65 -4.56
CA LEU A 111 -0.75 -9.09 -4.73
C LEU A 111 -2.12 -9.71 -4.55
N PRO A 112 -2.55 -10.67 -5.37
CA PRO A 112 -1.93 -11.12 -6.62
C PRO A 112 -2.26 -10.24 -7.81
N PHE A 113 -3.11 -9.24 -7.62
CA PHE A 113 -3.58 -8.31 -8.65
C PHE A 113 -3.27 -6.86 -8.27
N LYS A 114 -3.40 -5.97 -9.23
CA LYS A 114 -3.24 -4.54 -9.03
C LYS A 114 -4.61 -3.87 -9.15
N LEU A 115 -5.06 -3.25 -8.08
CA LEU A 115 -6.24 -2.39 -8.07
C LEU A 115 -5.96 -1.21 -7.18
N TYR A 116 -6.10 -0.02 -7.71
CA TYR A 116 -5.86 1.22 -7.00
C TYR A 116 -7.13 2.02 -6.88
N GLN A 117 -7.43 2.51 -5.69
CA GLN A 117 -8.58 3.36 -5.41
C GLN A 117 -8.21 4.51 -4.49
N ILE A 118 -8.83 5.65 -4.75
CA ILE A 118 -8.70 6.87 -3.96
C ILE A 118 -10.09 7.46 -3.71
N VAL A 119 -10.29 7.99 -2.52
CA VAL A 119 -11.54 8.65 -2.16
C VAL A 119 -11.26 9.87 -1.28
N ARG A 120 -12.10 10.89 -1.42
CA ARG A 120 -12.11 12.01 -0.49
C ARG A 120 -12.80 11.58 0.79
N VAL A 121 -12.22 11.95 1.93
CA VAL A 121 -12.76 11.67 3.27
C VAL A 121 -12.84 12.97 4.09
N GLN A 122 -13.60 12.96 5.17
CA GLN A 122 -13.80 14.16 5.99
C GLN A 122 -12.51 14.56 6.73
N ALA A 123 -11.77 13.58 7.26
CA ALA A 123 -10.55 13.81 8.01
C ALA A 123 -9.61 12.59 7.94
N GLU A 124 -8.34 12.79 8.25
CA GLU A 124 -7.35 11.71 8.42
C GLU A 124 -7.55 11.02 9.77
N LYS A 125 -8.67 10.27 9.92
CA LYS A 125 -9.02 9.54 11.14
C LYS A 125 -9.32 8.08 10.83
N ALA A 126 -9.09 7.21 11.82
CA ALA A 126 -9.34 5.77 11.74
C ALA A 126 -10.74 5.43 11.25
N ILE A 127 -11.78 6.10 11.76
CA ILE A 127 -13.17 5.84 11.40
C ILE A 127 -13.43 5.94 9.89
N TYR A 128 -12.88 6.97 9.22
CA TYR A 128 -13.08 7.15 7.79
C TYR A 128 -12.30 6.13 6.96
N ALA A 129 -11.10 5.73 7.41
CA ALA A 129 -10.34 4.67 6.78
C ALA A 129 -11.07 3.31 6.90
N ILE A 130 -11.61 2.99 8.07
CA ILE A 130 -12.42 1.79 8.33
C ILE A 130 -13.65 1.76 7.41
N GLU A 131 -14.41 2.85 7.35
CA GLU A 131 -15.59 2.96 6.51
C GLU A 131 -15.25 2.68 5.03
N GLN A 132 -14.18 3.30 4.52
CA GLN A 132 -13.79 3.12 3.13
C GLN A 132 -13.28 1.70 2.83
N LEU A 133 -12.52 1.09 3.74
CA LEU A 133 -12.11 -0.30 3.58
C LEU A 133 -13.30 -1.26 3.58
N ARG A 134 -14.27 -1.08 4.49
CA ARG A 134 -15.49 -1.90 4.51
C ARG A 134 -16.27 -1.79 3.21
N ARG A 135 -16.50 -0.57 2.70
CA ARG A 135 -17.16 -0.35 1.41
C ARG A 135 -16.41 -1.06 0.27
N GLN A 136 -15.09 -0.93 0.24
CA GLN A 136 -14.26 -1.56 -0.78
C GLN A 136 -14.30 -3.10 -0.70
N TRP A 137 -14.29 -3.67 0.50
CA TRP A 137 -14.28 -5.12 0.71
C TRP A 137 -15.64 -5.80 0.46
N ILE A 138 -16.70 -5.05 0.19
CA ILE A 138 -17.96 -5.59 -0.34
C ILE A 138 -17.76 -6.06 -1.78
N ASP A 139 -17.11 -5.24 -2.59
CA ASP A 139 -16.93 -5.49 -4.01
C ASP A 139 -15.65 -6.28 -4.32
N TYR A 140 -14.65 -6.23 -3.43
CA TYR A 140 -13.32 -6.82 -3.62
C TYR A 140 -12.92 -7.70 -2.44
N PRO A 141 -12.01 -8.68 -2.68
CA PRO A 141 -11.58 -9.59 -1.62
C PRO A 141 -11.00 -8.87 -0.40
N VAL A 142 -11.40 -9.30 0.78
CA VAL A 142 -10.72 -8.90 2.03
C VAL A 142 -9.28 -9.38 1.97
N PRO A 143 -8.27 -8.52 2.14
CA PRO A 143 -6.87 -8.92 2.06
C PRO A 143 -6.47 -9.78 3.27
N HIS A 144 -5.49 -10.65 3.09
CA HIS A 144 -4.87 -11.33 4.23
C HIS A 144 -3.99 -10.36 5.04
N VAL A 145 -3.38 -9.38 4.35
CA VAL A 145 -2.45 -8.41 4.94
C VAL A 145 -2.80 -7.02 4.46
N LEU A 146 -2.93 -6.09 5.39
CA LEU A 146 -2.99 -4.66 5.09
C LEU A 146 -1.72 -3.97 5.57
N ARG A 147 -0.99 -3.41 4.62
CA ARG A 147 0.21 -2.62 4.88
C ARG A 147 -0.14 -1.16 5.07
N ILE A 148 0.34 -0.60 6.17
CA ILE A 148 0.06 0.77 6.61
C ILE A 148 1.34 1.45 7.11
N ASP A 149 1.30 2.76 7.21
CA ASP A 149 2.34 3.54 7.85
C ASP A 149 2.17 3.58 9.39
N ASN A 150 3.00 4.36 10.06
CA ASN A 150 2.96 4.52 11.52
C ASN A 150 2.16 5.76 11.96
N GLY A 151 1.34 6.34 11.11
CA GLY A 151 0.50 7.48 11.44
C GLY A 151 -0.46 7.19 12.60
N LEU A 152 -0.77 8.22 13.39
CA LEU A 152 -1.64 8.07 14.56
C LEU A 152 -3.04 7.58 14.19
N GLN A 153 -3.53 7.93 13.01
CA GLN A 153 -4.80 7.47 12.46
C GLN A 153 -4.88 5.95 12.32
N PHE A 154 -3.74 5.27 12.14
CA PHE A 154 -3.66 3.80 12.05
C PHE A 154 -3.22 3.17 13.37
N ARG A 155 -2.26 3.77 14.04
CA ARG A 155 -1.69 3.22 15.27
C ARG A 155 -2.57 3.47 16.51
N GLY A 156 -3.28 4.57 16.53
CA GLY A 156 -4.26 4.95 17.55
C GLY A 156 -3.75 5.99 18.54
N THR A 157 -2.71 5.72 19.31
CA THR A 157 -2.25 6.64 20.37
C THR A 157 -0.80 7.10 20.20
N ALA A 158 -0.54 8.33 20.60
CA ALA A 158 0.82 8.89 20.65
C ALA A 158 1.57 8.51 21.94
N HIS A 159 0.86 8.21 23.02
CA HIS A 159 1.45 8.07 24.36
C HIS A 159 1.30 6.68 24.97
N GLY A 160 0.24 5.95 24.64
CA GLY A 160 0.03 4.60 25.18
C GLY A 160 1.05 3.60 24.62
N LYS A 161 1.87 3.02 25.51
CA LYS A 161 2.77 1.94 25.13
C LYS A 161 1.98 0.67 24.88
N ARG A 162 2.25 -0.01 23.77
CA ARG A 162 1.65 -1.33 23.44
C ARG A 162 0.10 -1.34 23.42
N ALA A 163 -0.52 -0.16 23.25
CA ALA A 163 -1.96 -0.03 23.11
C ALA A 163 -2.38 -0.23 21.64
N LEU A 164 -3.53 -0.85 21.40
CA LEU A 164 -4.10 -1.06 20.06
C LEU A 164 -5.13 0.03 19.77
N GLY A 165 -4.93 0.78 18.68
CA GLY A 165 -5.94 1.70 18.19
C GLY A 165 -7.10 0.99 17.50
N SER A 166 -8.25 1.68 17.39
CA SER A 166 -9.49 1.15 16.80
C SER A 166 -9.29 0.60 15.37
N PHE A 167 -8.41 1.21 14.58
CA PHE A 167 -8.08 0.72 13.25
C PHE A 167 -7.40 -0.66 13.26
N VAL A 168 -6.44 -0.87 14.17
CA VAL A 168 -5.75 -2.15 14.33
C VAL A 168 -6.72 -3.22 14.84
N VAL A 169 -7.55 -2.86 15.84
CA VAL A 169 -8.60 -3.75 16.38
C VAL A 169 -9.58 -4.17 15.28
N PHE A 170 -10.02 -3.21 14.45
CA PHE A 170 -10.87 -3.51 13.29
C PHE A 170 -10.21 -4.54 12.36
N LEU A 171 -8.98 -4.32 11.93
CA LEU A 171 -8.27 -5.25 11.03
C LEU A 171 -8.19 -6.66 11.63
N LEU A 172 -7.79 -6.75 12.90
CA LEU A 172 -7.67 -8.04 13.59
C LEU A 172 -9.03 -8.75 13.72
N ASN A 173 -10.11 -8.01 13.96
CA ASN A 173 -11.46 -8.57 14.03
C ASN A 173 -11.94 -9.09 12.66
N GLU A 174 -11.54 -8.46 11.57
CA GLU A 174 -11.78 -8.92 10.19
C GLU A 174 -10.79 -10.00 9.71
N ASN A 175 -9.93 -10.53 10.57
CA ASN A 175 -8.88 -11.49 10.26
C ASN A 175 -7.84 -10.94 9.24
N VAL A 176 -7.70 -9.63 9.15
CA VAL A 176 -6.68 -8.97 8.35
C VAL A 176 -5.45 -8.71 9.20
N VAL A 177 -4.30 -9.13 8.72
CA VAL A 177 -3.02 -8.93 9.42
C VAL A 177 -2.51 -7.51 9.20
N PRO A 178 -2.33 -6.70 10.25
CA PRO A 178 -1.69 -5.39 10.13
C PRO A 178 -0.17 -5.56 9.91
N LEU A 179 0.36 -4.89 8.89
CA LEU A 179 1.79 -4.81 8.62
C LEU A 179 2.24 -3.34 8.63
N PHE A 180 2.95 -2.93 9.66
CA PHE A 180 3.49 -1.57 9.77
C PHE A 180 4.83 -1.45 9.06
N GLY A 181 4.96 -0.46 8.18
CA GLY A 181 6.23 -0.09 7.56
C GLY A 181 7.22 0.52 8.56
N SER A 182 8.48 0.70 8.15
CA SER A 182 9.48 1.38 8.97
C SER A 182 9.18 2.90 9.01
N PRO A 183 9.22 3.54 10.18
CA PRO A 183 9.03 4.98 10.29
C PRO A 183 10.03 5.76 9.42
N SER A 184 9.62 6.90 8.87
CA SER A 184 10.46 7.83 8.10
C SER A 184 11.19 7.20 6.88
N LYS A 185 10.77 6.02 6.45
CA LYS A 185 11.32 5.30 5.30
C LYS A 185 10.22 5.05 4.25
N PRO A 186 9.75 6.09 3.54
CA PRO A 186 8.62 5.99 2.61
C PRO A 186 8.83 4.94 1.52
N TRP A 187 10.04 4.77 0.97
CA TRP A 187 10.33 3.76 -0.05
C TRP A 187 10.00 2.30 0.37
N ASN A 188 9.67 2.07 1.63
CA ASN A 188 9.25 0.76 2.12
C ASN A 188 7.82 0.40 1.70
N ASN A 189 7.03 1.35 1.19
CA ASN A 189 5.70 1.09 0.64
C ASN A 189 5.58 1.53 -0.84
N PRO A 190 6.43 0.99 -1.74
CA PRO A 190 6.58 1.51 -3.10
C PRO A 190 5.31 1.40 -3.94
N HIS A 191 4.42 0.47 -3.60
CA HIS A 191 3.19 0.24 -4.35
C HIS A 191 2.23 1.41 -4.21
N ILE A 192 1.86 1.77 -2.98
CA ILE A 192 0.93 2.88 -2.74
C ILE A 192 1.56 4.23 -3.09
N GLU A 193 2.85 4.42 -2.79
CA GLU A 193 3.56 5.65 -3.13
C GLU A 193 3.66 5.89 -4.63
N GLY A 194 3.90 4.83 -5.40
CA GLY A 194 3.89 4.92 -6.86
C GLY A 194 2.56 5.43 -7.40
N HIS A 195 1.46 4.97 -6.83
CA HIS A 195 0.11 5.39 -7.20
C HIS A 195 -0.23 6.79 -6.69
N ASN A 196 0.09 7.10 -5.44
CA ASN A 196 -0.09 8.45 -4.87
C ASN A 196 0.66 9.51 -5.69
N ARG A 197 1.83 9.14 -6.25
CA ARG A 197 2.56 10.00 -7.18
C ARG A 197 1.81 10.17 -8.49
N VAL A 198 1.28 9.10 -9.11
CA VAL A 198 0.49 9.21 -10.34
C VAL A 198 -0.71 10.13 -10.12
N PHE A 199 -1.44 9.95 -9.02
CA PHE A 199 -2.52 10.84 -8.63
C PHE A 199 -2.04 12.31 -8.52
N SER A 200 -0.96 12.55 -7.78
CA SER A 200 -0.44 13.90 -7.57
C SER A 200 0.02 14.58 -8.88
N GLU A 201 0.67 13.84 -9.78
CA GLU A 201 1.21 14.37 -11.05
C GLU A 201 0.13 14.51 -12.12
N LYS A 202 -0.80 13.55 -12.22
CA LYS A 202 -1.73 13.44 -13.34
C LYS A 202 -3.11 13.98 -13.04
N VAL A 203 -3.55 13.94 -11.78
CA VAL A 203 -4.84 14.46 -11.36
C VAL A 203 -4.68 15.79 -10.66
N TRP A 204 -3.99 15.81 -9.52
CA TRP A 204 -3.98 16.99 -8.67
C TRP A 204 -3.30 18.22 -9.29
N ARG A 205 -2.11 18.04 -9.89
CA ARG A 205 -1.34 19.16 -10.48
C ARG A 205 -1.85 19.62 -11.85
N LYS A 206 -2.57 18.77 -12.57
CA LYS A 206 -3.08 19.12 -13.90
C LYS A 206 -4.43 19.84 -13.86
N ASN A 207 -5.21 19.64 -12.79
CA ASN A 207 -6.51 20.26 -12.66
C ASN A 207 -6.47 21.49 -11.75
N ARG A 208 -7.24 22.50 -12.11
CA ARG A 208 -7.59 23.61 -11.21
C ARG A 208 -8.94 23.31 -10.60
N PHE A 209 -8.93 22.72 -9.44
CA PHE A 209 -10.15 22.38 -8.72
C PHE A 209 -10.82 23.63 -8.15
N THR A 210 -12.13 23.77 -8.40
CA THR A 210 -12.95 24.88 -7.92
C THR A 210 -14.01 24.45 -6.96
N SER A 211 -14.35 23.14 -6.91
CA SER A 211 -15.37 22.59 -6.01
C SER A 211 -15.01 21.16 -5.56
N LEU A 212 -15.71 20.67 -4.54
CA LEU A 212 -15.59 19.28 -4.06
C LEU A 212 -16.13 18.29 -5.08
N GLU A 213 -17.21 18.64 -5.76
CA GLU A 213 -17.85 17.81 -6.80
C GLU A 213 -16.90 17.59 -7.97
N HIS A 214 -16.15 18.62 -8.35
CA HIS A 214 -15.12 18.49 -9.39
C HIS A 214 -14.02 17.51 -8.94
N ILE A 215 -13.59 17.61 -7.68
CA ILE A 215 -12.61 16.66 -7.13
C ILE A 215 -13.19 15.24 -7.17
N ASP A 216 -14.38 15.03 -6.63
CA ASP A 216 -15.01 13.70 -6.55
C ASP A 216 -15.17 13.07 -7.94
N LYS A 217 -15.55 13.85 -8.95
CA LYS A 217 -15.64 13.41 -10.35
C LYS A 217 -14.29 12.93 -10.91
N GLU A 218 -13.21 13.69 -10.65
CA GLU A 218 -11.88 13.30 -11.12
C GLU A 218 -11.30 12.11 -10.35
N LEU A 219 -11.62 11.97 -9.05
CA LEU A 219 -11.28 10.76 -8.29
C LEU A 219 -12.02 9.54 -8.83
N GLN A 220 -13.31 9.67 -9.13
CA GLN A 220 -14.10 8.60 -9.71
C GLN A 220 -13.51 8.16 -11.06
N ARG A 221 -13.22 9.09 -11.97
CA ARG A 221 -12.61 8.78 -13.26
C ARG A 221 -11.26 8.06 -13.11
N PHE A 222 -10.44 8.49 -12.16
CA PHE A 222 -9.16 7.85 -11.85
C PHE A 222 -9.33 6.40 -11.37
N ASN A 223 -10.32 6.17 -10.50
CA ASN A 223 -10.65 4.83 -10.00
C ASN A 223 -11.20 3.93 -11.12
N GLU A 224 -12.05 4.45 -12.00
CA GLU A 224 -12.62 3.71 -13.13
C GLU A 224 -11.53 3.21 -14.07
N GLU A 225 -10.56 4.05 -14.44
CA GLU A 225 -9.43 3.60 -15.27
C GLU A 225 -8.60 2.49 -14.59
N SER A 226 -8.40 2.56 -13.28
CA SER A 226 -7.72 1.50 -12.53
C SER A 226 -8.53 0.21 -12.53
N LEU A 227 -9.85 0.33 -12.39
CA LEU A 227 -10.80 -0.78 -12.37
C LEU A 227 -10.91 -1.48 -13.72
N GLU A 228 -10.83 -0.76 -14.84
CA GLU A 228 -10.84 -1.34 -16.19
C GLU A 228 -9.72 -2.37 -16.36
N LEU A 229 -8.48 -2.01 -16.00
CA LEU A 229 -7.36 -2.95 -16.08
C LEU A 229 -7.54 -4.16 -15.14
N PHE A 230 -8.08 -3.92 -13.94
CA PHE A 230 -8.40 -5.00 -13.02
C PHE A 230 -9.42 -5.96 -13.60
N ARG A 231 -10.52 -5.47 -14.17
CA ARG A 231 -11.56 -6.29 -14.83
C ARG A 231 -10.98 -7.07 -15.99
N TYR A 232 -10.18 -6.43 -16.82
CA TYR A 232 -9.57 -7.07 -17.98
C TYR A 232 -8.65 -8.24 -17.61
N LYS A 233 -7.80 -8.08 -16.55
CA LYS A 233 -6.76 -9.05 -16.23
C LYS A 233 -7.14 -10.07 -15.16
N TYR A 234 -7.95 -9.69 -14.19
CA TYR A 234 -8.01 -10.41 -12.91
C TYR A 234 -9.38 -10.93 -12.52
N VAL A 235 -10.47 -10.42 -13.10
CA VAL A 235 -11.84 -10.87 -12.74
C VAL A 235 -12.01 -12.37 -12.93
N GLN A 236 -11.40 -12.95 -13.96
CA GLN A 236 -11.47 -14.38 -14.23
C GLN A 236 -10.80 -15.23 -13.15
N HIS A 237 -9.89 -14.67 -12.37
CA HIS A 237 -9.13 -15.34 -11.31
C HIS A 237 -9.73 -15.17 -9.92
N LEU A 238 -10.73 -14.30 -9.78
CA LEU A 238 -11.42 -14.06 -8.53
C LEU A 238 -12.56 -15.08 -8.38
N THR A 239 -12.24 -16.23 -7.79
CA THR A 239 -13.28 -17.22 -7.46
C THR A 239 -14.23 -16.66 -6.40
N LYS A 240 -15.53 -16.75 -6.65
CA LYS A 240 -16.63 -16.25 -5.78
C LYS A 240 -16.56 -16.67 -4.30
N LYS A 241 -15.78 -17.67 -3.94
CA LYS A 241 -15.66 -18.23 -2.58
C LYS A 241 -14.88 -17.37 -1.57
N ARG A 242 -14.33 -16.22 -1.96
CA ARG A 242 -13.45 -15.40 -1.10
C ARG A 242 -14.01 -14.01 -0.74
N TYR A 243 -15.25 -13.74 -1.08
CA TYR A 243 -15.90 -12.48 -0.74
C TYR A 243 -16.62 -12.65 0.59
N HIS A 244 -16.20 -11.91 1.60
CA HIS A 244 -17.02 -11.70 2.79
C HIS A 244 -18.03 -10.59 2.47
N HIS A 245 -19.31 -10.88 2.58
CA HIS A 245 -20.32 -9.84 2.64
C HIS A 245 -20.19 -9.17 4.00
N LEU A 246 -19.55 -8.01 4.01
CA LEU A 246 -19.50 -7.16 5.19
C LEU A 246 -20.81 -6.40 5.24
N ASP A 247 -21.59 -6.61 6.29
CA ASP A 247 -22.71 -5.74 6.58
C ASP A 247 -22.16 -4.34 6.89
N ILE A 248 -22.59 -3.33 6.09
CA ILE A 248 -22.21 -1.92 6.30
C ILE A 248 -23.04 -1.31 7.44
N GLY A 249 -23.89 -2.09 8.09
CA GLY A 249 -24.61 -1.63 9.28
C GLY A 249 -23.67 -0.86 10.20
N ASP A 250 -24.20 0.05 10.96
CA ASP A 250 -23.49 1.06 11.78
C ASP A 250 -22.02 0.79 12.05
N VAL A 251 -21.15 1.63 11.47
CA VAL A 251 -19.71 1.56 11.68
C VAL A 251 -19.40 1.97 13.11
N HIS A 252 -19.73 1.08 14.05
CA HIS A 252 -19.25 1.21 15.40
C HIS A 252 -17.79 0.75 15.41
N THR A 253 -16.90 1.67 15.73
CA THR A 253 -15.54 1.32 16.13
C THR A 253 -15.63 0.54 17.41
N THR A 254 -15.64 -0.78 17.32
CA THR A 254 -15.48 -1.62 18.51
C THR A 254 -14.03 -1.53 18.94
N ASP A 255 -13.77 -0.81 20.03
CA ASP A 255 -12.40 -0.69 20.60
C ASP A 255 -11.93 -1.99 21.28
N THR A 256 -12.74 -3.03 21.22
CA THR A 256 -12.44 -4.33 21.85
C THR A 256 -12.10 -5.40 20.85
N LEU A 257 -10.97 -6.05 21.06
CA LEU A 257 -10.55 -7.21 20.28
C LEU A 257 -11.39 -8.44 20.68
N LYS A 258 -12.13 -9.01 19.72
CA LYS A 258 -13.02 -10.19 19.96
C LYS A 258 -12.25 -11.42 20.45
N THR A 259 -11.03 -11.63 19.97
CA THR A 259 -10.16 -12.74 20.38
C THR A 259 -8.71 -12.41 20.07
N ARG A 260 -7.80 -12.89 20.92
CA ARG A 260 -6.34 -12.82 20.69
C ARG A 260 -5.78 -14.08 20.01
N LYS A 261 -6.57 -15.15 19.92
CA LYS A 261 -6.14 -16.43 19.34
C LYS A 261 -5.82 -16.28 17.85
N HIS A 262 -4.64 -16.70 17.43
CA HIS A 262 -4.14 -16.58 16.05
C HIS A 262 -4.07 -15.13 15.51
N LYS A 263 -3.91 -14.15 16.39
CA LYS A 263 -3.77 -12.74 15.99
C LYS A 263 -2.32 -12.28 16.16
N ASN A 264 -1.77 -11.78 15.06
CA ASN A 264 -0.42 -11.23 15.02
C ASN A 264 -0.44 -9.85 14.38
N ILE A 265 0.47 -9.00 14.82
CA ILE A 265 0.78 -7.72 14.20
C ILE A 265 2.22 -7.78 13.75
N TYR A 266 2.49 -7.38 12.50
CA TYR A 266 3.83 -7.41 11.96
C TYR A 266 4.38 -6.00 11.73
N PHE A 267 5.69 -5.91 11.86
CA PHE A 267 6.40 -4.64 11.64
C PHE A 267 7.66 -4.90 10.81
N VAL A 268 7.98 -3.97 9.93
CA VAL A 268 9.33 -3.82 9.40
C VAL A 268 9.97 -2.66 10.13
N ARG A 269 11.16 -2.86 10.67
CA ARG A 269 11.88 -1.82 11.40
C ARG A 269 13.31 -1.72 10.92
N PHE A 270 13.80 -0.50 10.88
CA PHE A 270 15.22 -0.23 10.72
C PHE A 270 15.82 -0.13 12.11
N VAL A 271 16.93 -0.84 12.34
CA VAL A 271 17.62 -0.86 13.64
C VAL A 271 18.56 0.35 13.68
N GLU A 272 18.43 1.14 14.71
CA GLU A 272 19.20 2.37 14.90
C GLU A 272 19.94 2.34 16.25
N SER A 273 21.17 2.85 16.28
CA SER A 273 21.87 3.15 17.53
C SER A 273 21.70 4.64 17.82
N PRO A 274 21.17 5.04 18.98
CA PRO A 274 21.15 6.43 19.40
C PRO A 274 22.59 6.93 19.57
N GLU A 275 22.83 8.21 19.25
CA GLU A 275 24.12 8.83 19.47
C GLU A 275 24.60 8.65 20.93
N GLY A 276 25.83 8.16 21.09
CA GLY A 276 26.47 7.95 22.40
C GLY A 276 25.98 6.73 23.18
N LYS A 277 25.27 5.78 22.54
CA LYS A 277 24.87 4.51 23.16
C LYS A 277 25.37 3.32 22.32
N ASP A 278 26.01 2.38 22.99
CA ASP A 278 26.48 1.11 22.40
C ASP A 278 25.35 0.07 22.27
N SER A 279 24.11 0.51 22.05
CA SER A 279 22.95 -0.38 21.96
C SER A 279 22.12 -0.11 20.73
N ALA A 280 21.92 -1.14 19.92
CA ALA A 280 20.99 -1.12 18.81
C ALA A 280 19.53 -1.22 19.32
N GLN A 281 18.59 -0.51 18.70
CA GLN A 281 17.20 -0.51 19.14
C GLN A 281 16.20 -0.37 17.99
N ILE A 282 14.97 -0.81 18.27
CA ILE A 282 13.79 -0.54 17.42
C ILE A 282 12.64 -0.02 18.28
N HIS A 283 11.72 0.72 17.64
CA HIS A 283 10.52 1.21 18.30
C HIS A 283 9.28 0.46 17.81
N ILE A 284 8.52 -0.13 18.74
CA ILE A 284 7.30 -0.88 18.48
C ILE A 284 6.19 -0.35 19.40
N MET A 285 5.13 0.22 18.82
CA MET A 285 3.95 0.70 19.55
C MET A 285 4.31 1.56 20.78
N ASN A 286 5.13 2.60 20.57
CA ASN A 286 5.65 3.52 21.59
C ASN A 286 6.57 2.89 22.66
N ASP A 287 7.00 1.67 22.45
CA ASP A 287 7.97 1.00 23.32
C ASP A 287 9.30 0.81 22.59
N THR A 288 10.40 0.75 23.34
CA THR A 288 11.76 0.56 22.82
C THR A 288 12.22 -0.86 23.11
N VAL A 289 12.68 -1.55 22.08
CA VAL A 289 13.23 -2.91 22.17
C VAL A 289 14.71 -2.85 21.81
N LEU A 290 15.55 -3.25 22.76
CA LEU A 290 16.99 -3.33 22.56
C LEU A 290 17.34 -4.60 21.78
N LEU A 291 18.31 -4.49 20.90
CA LEU A 291 18.79 -5.59 20.06
C LEU A 291 20.31 -5.68 20.15
N PRO A 292 20.91 -6.85 19.80
CA PRO A 292 22.37 -6.95 19.69
C PRO A 292 22.92 -5.96 18.67
N GLU A 293 24.04 -5.33 18.96
CA GLU A 293 24.66 -4.26 18.17
C GLU A 293 24.98 -4.67 16.72
N GLN A 294 25.31 -5.92 16.49
CA GLN A 294 25.60 -6.48 15.17
C GLN A 294 24.46 -6.32 14.14
N TYR A 295 23.23 -6.02 14.60
CA TYR A 295 22.06 -5.77 13.73
C TYR A 295 21.83 -4.30 13.45
N ASN A 296 22.70 -3.42 13.94
CA ASN A 296 22.61 -1.99 13.68
C ASN A 296 22.62 -1.69 12.17
N HIS A 297 21.88 -0.67 11.76
CA HIS A 297 21.74 -0.24 10.37
C HIS A 297 21.16 -1.31 9.41
N GLN A 298 20.41 -2.29 9.94
CA GLN A 298 19.74 -3.30 9.16
C GLN A 298 18.22 -3.22 9.30
N PHE A 299 17.48 -3.76 8.32
CA PHE A 299 16.06 -4.00 8.47
C PHE A 299 15.82 -5.33 9.18
N VAL A 300 14.86 -5.31 10.11
CA VAL A 300 14.37 -6.50 10.79
C VAL A 300 12.88 -6.66 10.57
N PHE A 301 12.44 -7.90 10.56
CA PHE A 301 11.03 -8.28 10.54
C PHE A 301 10.59 -8.65 11.94
N VAL A 302 9.49 -8.05 12.41
CA VAL A 302 9.02 -8.22 13.79
C VAL A 302 7.62 -8.80 13.79
N ASP A 303 7.43 -9.81 14.60
CA ASP A 303 6.17 -10.51 14.82
C ASP A 303 5.73 -10.31 16.28
N TRP A 304 4.63 -9.60 16.49
CA TRP A 304 3.96 -9.49 17.77
C TRP A 304 2.79 -10.46 17.82
N ASN A 305 2.97 -11.56 18.52
CA ASN A 305 1.93 -12.57 18.75
C ASN A 305 1.09 -12.18 19.97
N LEU A 306 -0.17 -11.82 19.72
CA LEU A 306 -1.05 -11.30 20.77
C LEU A 306 -1.55 -12.41 21.73
N TYR A 307 -1.62 -13.65 21.24
CA TYR A 307 -2.03 -14.79 22.06
C TYR A 307 -0.94 -15.20 23.06
N HIS A 308 0.26 -15.40 22.55
CA HIS A 308 1.42 -15.76 23.39
C HIS A 308 2.05 -14.56 24.10
N GLN A 309 1.58 -13.33 23.80
CA GLN A 309 2.05 -12.10 24.40
C GLN A 309 3.57 -11.94 24.31
N ASN A 310 4.14 -12.25 23.15
CA ASN A 310 5.55 -12.13 22.89
C ASN A 310 5.83 -11.39 21.56
N LEU A 311 7.01 -10.78 21.51
CA LEU A 311 7.56 -10.13 20.33
C LEU A 311 8.77 -10.94 19.88
N SER A 312 8.77 -11.38 18.63
CA SER A 312 9.89 -12.07 18.01
C SER A 312 10.48 -11.19 16.90
N VAL A 313 11.78 -10.97 16.93
CA VAL A 313 12.52 -10.17 15.95
C VAL A 313 13.36 -11.10 15.09
N TYR A 314 13.30 -10.91 13.78
CA TYR A 314 13.98 -11.72 12.80
C TYR A 314 14.84 -10.86 11.87
N SER A 315 16.03 -11.33 11.55
CA SER A 315 16.79 -10.88 10.38
C SER A 315 16.44 -11.76 9.17
N GLU A 316 16.52 -11.21 7.97
CA GLU A 316 16.37 -11.98 6.72
C GLU A 316 17.63 -11.77 5.87
N HIS A 317 18.40 -12.83 5.67
CA HIS A 317 19.59 -12.83 4.82
C HIS A 317 19.52 -13.99 3.84
N ASN A 318 19.80 -13.76 2.56
CA ASN A 318 19.74 -14.77 1.50
C ASN A 318 18.43 -15.57 1.49
N ASN A 319 17.30 -14.90 1.73
CA ASN A 319 15.99 -15.50 1.88
C ASN A 319 15.82 -16.47 3.07
N ILE A 320 16.74 -16.48 4.01
CA ILE A 320 16.65 -17.24 5.25
C ILE A 320 16.28 -16.26 6.36
N ARG A 321 15.19 -16.57 7.07
CA ARG A 321 14.73 -15.81 8.22
C ARG A 321 15.25 -16.44 9.50
N THR A 322 16.04 -15.70 10.27
CA THR A 322 16.66 -16.14 11.52
C THR A 322 16.09 -15.35 12.70
N LEU A 323 15.62 -16.04 13.73
CA LEU A 323 15.21 -15.41 14.99
C LEU A 323 16.45 -14.84 15.69
N ILE A 324 16.45 -13.54 15.95
CA ILE A 324 17.56 -12.84 16.58
C ILE A 324 17.25 -12.40 18.03
N HIS A 325 15.96 -12.18 18.32
CA HIS A 325 15.54 -11.78 19.66
C HIS A 325 14.08 -12.16 19.91
N ARG A 326 13.76 -12.52 21.18
CA ARG A 326 12.38 -12.75 21.63
C ARG A 326 12.20 -12.27 23.05
N ILE A 327 11.14 -11.50 23.27
CA ILE A 327 10.80 -10.95 24.59
C ILE A 327 9.31 -11.11 24.91
N PRO A 328 8.92 -11.15 26.20
CA PRO A 328 7.54 -10.94 26.59
C PRO A 328 7.07 -9.54 26.19
N PHE A 329 5.91 -9.45 25.54
CA PHE A 329 5.39 -8.16 25.03
C PHE A 329 3.86 -8.18 25.12
N LYS A 330 3.36 -7.76 26.29
CA LYS A 330 1.92 -7.76 26.61
C LYS A 330 1.26 -6.50 26.06
N ILE A 331 0.00 -6.65 25.60
CA ILE A 331 -0.86 -5.49 25.33
C ILE A 331 -1.10 -4.78 26.66
N ASN A 332 -1.03 -3.47 26.62
CA ASN A 332 -1.54 -2.63 27.71
C ASN A 332 -2.99 -2.29 27.37
N ASP A 333 -3.90 -2.87 28.10
CA ASP A 333 -5.34 -2.61 28.02
C ASP A 333 -5.67 -1.26 28.64
#